data_d516f2612c88757a5e88fc0173bbb19c
#
_entry.id   d516f2612c88757a5e88fc0173bbb19c
#
_cell.length_a   1.000
_cell.length_b   1.000
_cell.length_c   1.000
_cell.angle_alpha   90.00
_cell.angle_beta   90.00
_cell.angle_gamma   90.00
#
_symmetry.space_group_name_H-M   'P 1'
#
loop_
_entity.id
_entity.type
_entity.pdbx_description
1 polymer ?
#
loop_
_entity_poly.entity_id
_entity_poly.type
_entity_poly.pdbx_seq_one_letter_code
_entity_poly.pdbx_strand_id
1 'polypeptide(L)' 'MEGLKQYELVRVRQLLKPAVEYDGWRVNQRPPQVGDVGTLLDILHAPGLPDRYVVESSGTNGITAWLGDFAAEELEAVGE' A
#
# COMPACT_ATOMS: atom_id res chain seq x y z
N MET A 1 -5.24 18.35 -8.16
CA MET A 1 -5.46 16.98 -7.75
C MET A 1 -4.96 16.75 -6.34
N GLU A 2 -5.75 16.07 -5.56
CA GLU A 2 -5.39 15.81 -4.18
C GLU A 2 -4.44 14.64 -4.09
N GLY A 3 -3.54 14.69 -3.14
CA GLY A 3 -2.71 13.55 -2.83
C GLY A 3 -3.49 12.48 -2.09
N LEU A 4 -2.82 11.36 -1.85
CA LEU A 4 -3.39 10.27 -1.07
C LEU A 4 -3.46 10.68 0.39
N LYS A 5 -4.50 10.25 1.07
CA LYS A 5 -4.77 10.65 2.46
C LYS A 5 -4.80 9.44 3.37
N GLN A 6 -4.37 9.65 4.60
CA GLN A 6 -4.41 8.62 5.64
C GLN A 6 -5.84 8.10 5.80
N TYR A 7 -5.97 6.79 5.93
CA TYR A 7 -7.21 6.04 6.13
C TYR A 7 -8.11 5.97 4.89
N GLU A 8 -7.65 6.46 3.75
CA GLU A 8 -8.43 6.30 2.53
C GLU A 8 -8.18 4.93 1.91
N LEU A 9 -9.14 4.43 1.16
CA LEU A 9 -8.96 3.20 0.40
C LEU A 9 -8.14 3.49 -0.85
N VAL A 10 -7.17 2.63 -1.11
CA VAL A 10 -6.30 2.77 -2.27
C VAL A 10 -6.21 1.43 -3.01
N ARG A 11 -5.90 1.50 -4.28
CA ARG A 11 -5.68 0.32 -5.12
C ARG A 11 -4.25 0.31 -5.62
N VAL A 12 -3.63 -0.87 -5.62
CA VAL A 12 -2.32 -1.04 -6.22
C VAL A 12 -2.47 -1.01 -7.73
N ARG A 13 -1.88 0.01 -8.37
CA ARG A 13 -1.99 0.16 -9.82
C ARG A 13 -0.78 -0.40 -10.54
N GLN A 14 0.35 -0.49 -9.89
CA GLN A 14 1.57 -1.08 -10.43
C GLN A 14 2.52 -1.43 -9.29
N LEU A 15 3.48 -2.28 -9.56
CA LEU A 15 4.53 -2.63 -8.62
C LEU A 15 5.86 -2.27 -9.26
N LEU A 16 6.64 -1.44 -8.59
CA LEU A 16 7.92 -0.95 -9.12
C LEU A 16 9.08 -1.85 -8.74
N LYS A 17 8.85 -2.87 -7.89
CA LYS A 17 9.85 -3.85 -7.49
C LYS A 17 9.18 -5.20 -7.35
N PRO A 18 9.96 -6.30 -7.20
CA PRO A 18 9.35 -7.62 -7.04
C PRO A 18 8.40 -7.67 -5.86
N ALA A 19 7.26 -8.32 -6.06
CA ALA A 19 6.17 -8.31 -5.08
C ALA A 19 6.61 -8.82 -3.71
N VAL A 20 7.52 -9.78 -3.66
CA VAL A 20 8.00 -10.33 -2.39
C VAL A 20 8.79 -9.32 -1.55
N GLU A 21 9.26 -8.23 -2.16
CA GLU A 21 10.04 -7.21 -1.45
C GLU A 21 9.17 -6.23 -0.68
N TYR A 22 7.84 -6.39 -0.72
CA TYR A 22 6.94 -5.50 0.00
C TYR A 22 6.61 -6.00 1.42
N ASP A 23 7.31 -7.04 1.90
CA ASP A 23 7.04 -7.62 3.21
C ASP A 23 8.04 -7.11 4.25
N GLY A 24 8.14 -5.79 4.39
CA GLY A 24 9.06 -5.19 5.35
C GLY A 24 8.73 -5.51 6.79
N TRP A 25 7.47 -5.77 7.10
CA TRP A 25 7.04 -6.10 8.46
C TRP A 25 6.96 -7.60 8.70
N ARG A 26 7.16 -8.42 7.66
CA ARG A 26 7.18 -9.87 7.76
C ARG A 26 5.86 -10.46 8.27
N VAL A 27 4.75 -9.86 7.86
CA VAL A 27 3.41 -10.33 8.26
C VAL A 27 2.59 -10.78 7.07
N ASN A 28 3.11 -10.69 5.86
CA ASN A 28 2.34 -10.96 4.65
C ASN A 28 2.02 -12.45 4.53
N GLN A 29 0.74 -12.75 4.30
CA GLN A 29 0.32 -14.09 3.94
C GLN A 29 0.51 -14.36 2.46
N ARG A 30 0.49 -13.30 1.66
CA ARG A 30 0.81 -13.35 0.24
C ARG A 30 1.37 -12.00 -0.17
N PRO A 31 2.09 -11.93 -1.29
CA PRO A 31 2.56 -10.62 -1.78
C PRO A 31 1.41 -9.79 -2.31
N PRO A 32 1.55 -8.46 -2.30
CA PRO A 32 0.56 -7.61 -2.96
C PRO A 32 0.54 -7.86 -4.46
N GLN A 33 -0.60 -7.61 -5.07
CA GLN A 33 -0.81 -7.78 -6.51
C GLN A 33 -1.49 -6.56 -7.06
N VAL A 34 -1.22 -6.26 -8.33
CA VAL A 34 -1.90 -5.18 -9.03
C VAL A 34 -3.41 -5.46 -8.99
N GLY A 35 -4.18 -4.43 -8.62
CA GLY A 35 -5.62 -4.53 -8.45
C GLY A 35 -6.06 -4.74 -7.02
N ASP A 36 -5.15 -5.09 -6.12
CA ASP A 36 -5.49 -5.23 -4.70
C ASP A 36 -5.90 -3.88 -4.11
N VAL A 37 -6.86 -3.93 -3.21
CA VAL A 37 -7.34 -2.75 -2.50
C VAL A 37 -6.94 -2.87 -1.03
N GLY A 38 -6.51 -1.78 -0.45
CA GLY A 38 -6.18 -1.74 0.96
C GLY A 38 -6.46 -0.37 1.54
N THR A 39 -6.16 -0.23 2.82
CA THR A 39 -6.32 1.03 3.55
C THR A 39 -4.96 1.68 3.72
N LEU A 40 -4.88 2.96 3.39
CA LEU A 40 -3.66 3.73 3.64
C LEU A 40 -3.59 4.06 5.13
N LEU A 41 -2.64 3.43 5.82
CA LEU A 41 -2.53 3.58 7.28
C LEU A 41 -1.67 4.76 7.68
N ASP A 42 -0.63 5.04 6.92
CA ASP A 42 0.32 6.07 7.32
C ASP A 42 1.12 6.55 6.11
N ILE A 43 1.68 7.72 6.24
CA ILE A 43 2.55 8.29 5.22
C ILE A 43 3.88 8.60 5.90
N LEU A 44 4.94 7.97 5.44
CA LEU A 44 6.26 8.12 6.03
C LEU A 44 7.04 9.17 5.27
N HIS A 45 7.54 10.14 6.00
CA HIS A 45 8.32 11.26 5.46
C HIS A 45 9.77 11.12 5.89
N ALA A 46 10.69 11.41 4.98
CA ALA A 46 12.11 11.49 5.31
C ALA A 46 12.71 12.63 4.51
N PRO A 47 13.58 13.46 5.11
CA PRO A 47 14.18 14.59 4.39
C PRO A 47 14.92 14.13 3.14
N GLY A 48 14.64 14.79 2.02
CA GLY A 48 15.32 14.50 0.76
C GLY A 48 14.89 13.23 0.06
N LEU A 49 13.88 12.52 0.58
CA LEU A 49 13.39 11.29 -0.02
C LEU A 49 11.90 11.39 -0.31
N PRO A 50 11.42 10.68 -1.34
CA PRO A 50 9.97 10.63 -1.59
C PRO A 50 9.24 9.99 -0.42
N ASP A 51 8.00 10.41 -0.21
CA ASP A 51 7.15 9.81 0.80
C ASP A 51 6.88 8.35 0.48
N ARG A 52 6.73 7.54 1.54
CA ARG A 52 6.31 6.15 1.43
C ARG A 52 4.93 6.01 2.05
N TYR A 53 4.08 5.22 1.43
CA TYR A 53 2.67 5.08 1.80
C TYR A 53 2.45 3.68 2.32
N VAL A 54 2.14 3.57 3.61
CA VAL A 54 1.95 2.28 4.28
C VAL A 54 0.51 1.83 4.08
N VAL A 55 0.32 0.69 3.43
CA VAL A 55 -1.00 0.18 3.05
C VAL A 55 -1.16 -1.22 3.60
N GLU A 56 -2.34 -1.49 4.15
CA GLU A 56 -2.72 -2.81 4.61
C GLU A 56 -3.93 -3.31 3.83
N SER A 57 -3.85 -4.56 3.36
CA SER A 57 -4.99 -5.22 2.73
C SER A 57 -5.41 -6.39 3.60
N SER A 58 -6.70 -6.44 3.94
CA SER A 58 -7.25 -7.52 4.76
C SER A 58 -7.98 -8.51 3.87
N GLY A 59 -7.91 -9.78 4.25
CA GLY A 59 -8.69 -10.81 3.60
C GLY A 59 -10.13 -10.80 4.07
N THR A 60 -10.93 -11.71 3.53
CA THR A 60 -12.36 -11.79 3.83
C THR A 60 -12.63 -12.12 5.29
N ASN A 61 -11.68 -12.71 5.98
CA ASN A 61 -11.81 -13.07 7.40
C ASN A 61 -11.29 -11.98 8.33
N GLY A 62 -10.94 -10.80 7.80
CA GLY A 62 -10.42 -9.71 8.60
C GLY A 62 -8.95 -9.83 8.97
N ILE A 63 -8.28 -10.90 8.54
CA ILE A 63 -6.86 -11.08 8.82
C ILE A 63 -6.06 -10.37 7.73
N THR A 64 -4.98 -9.71 8.12
CA THR A 64 -4.11 -9.00 7.18
C THR A 64 -3.58 -9.97 6.12
N ALA A 65 -3.84 -9.67 4.86
CA ALA A 65 -3.27 -10.41 3.75
C ALA A 65 -1.84 -9.94 3.49
N TRP A 66 -1.65 -8.62 3.47
CA TRP A 66 -0.31 -8.05 3.34
C TRP A 66 -0.31 -6.63 3.92
N LEU A 67 0.88 -6.22 4.32
CA LEU A 67 1.16 -4.87 4.81
C LEU A 67 2.47 -4.44 4.17
N GLY A 68 2.47 -3.34 3.45
CA GLY A 68 3.67 -2.89 2.77
C GLY A 68 3.70 -1.39 2.60
N ASP A 69 4.86 -0.87 2.20
CA ASP A 69 5.00 0.54 1.88
C ASP A 69 5.27 0.71 0.40
N PHE A 70 4.66 1.73 -0.18
CA PHE A 70 4.61 1.95 -1.61
C PHE A 70 4.99 3.38 -1.96
N ALA A 71 5.48 3.57 -3.17
CA ALA A 71 5.62 4.91 -3.74
C ALA A 71 4.23 5.40 -4.18
N ALA A 72 4.07 6.72 -4.27
CA ALA A 72 2.80 7.29 -4.67
C ALA A 72 2.33 6.79 -6.03
N GLU A 73 3.26 6.60 -6.98
CA GLU A 73 2.91 6.17 -8.33
C GLU A 73 2.42 4.73 -8.39
N GLU A 74 2.60 3.97 -7.33
CA GLU A 74 2.12 2.58 -7.29
C GLU A 74 0.66 2.48 -6.87
N LEU A 75 0.06 3.57 -6.40
CA LEU A 75 -1.26 3.56 -5.78
C LEU A 75 -2.19 4.52 -6.49
N GLU A 76 -3.49 4.26 -6.37
CA GLU A 76 -4.52 5.20 -6.80
C GLU A 76 -5.66 5.15 -5.80
N ALA A 77 -6.38 6.27 -5.65
CA ALA A 77 -7.53 6.33 -4.76
C ALA A 77 -8.67 5.51 -5.36
N VAL A 78 -9.46 4.89 -4.47
CA VAL A 78 -10.58 4.05 -4.87
C VAL A 78 -11.87 4.84 -4.73
N GLY A 79 -12.78 4.64 -5.68
CA GLY A 79 -14.17 4.95 -5.45
C GLY A 79 -14.61 6.37 -5.65
N GLU A 80 -13.89 7.10 -6.40
CA GLU A 80 -14.35 8.46 -6.68
C GLU A 80 -15.06 8.57 -8.02
#